data_fef183adcf38fcad0700aa4057588abc
#
_entry.id   fef183adcf38fcad0700aa4057588abc
#
_cell.length_a   1.000
_cell.length_b   1.000
_cell.length_c   1.000
_cell.angle_alpha   90.00
_cell.angle_beta   90.00
_cell.angle_gamma   90.00
#
_symmetry.space_group_name_H-M   'P 1'
#
loop_
_entity.id
_entity.type
_entity.pdbx_description
1 polymer ?
#
loop_
_entity_poly.entity_id
_entity_poly.type
_entity_poly.pdbx_seq_one_letter_code
_entity_poly.pdbx_strand_id
1 'polypeptide(L)'
;MHSNFPAFIGYEKYINCGLNVCEPFGNCTRIILYFDGVFYIRAMINKQEILGEVLKGLMRRYQERVPDVSAILEVMRTEGLIQSPADIENDHIAFRSLGVPHLGIASLEKIFLHLGYTRRDPYSFPAKKLNAWWYAPPEPGLPRIFLSELRVQDLPEASQEIIQRYTDAIISDPVDELDLNNAAVIDQFLHSSNWAVPSWEDYHALAAVSEYAAWAIYNRYYLNHFTISVQNLPEGYNTVASFNIFLEKHGFILNDSGSKIKTSPDGLLLQSSTVARMVEAEFAGGRKVFIPGSYVEFAERRVLPAYAHLPTAAIRREHRREGFEAGNADKIFESTFTSQTDRRS
;
A
#
# COMPACT_ATOMS: atom_id res chain seq x y z
N MET A 1 8.95 25.00 55.40
CA MET A 1 8.31 23.82 54.90
C MET A 1 9.13 23.30 53.75
N HIS A 2 9.95 22.26 53.99
CA HIS A 2 10.84 21.66 53.03
C HIS A 2 10.04 20.64 52.20
N SER A 3 9.95 20.85 50.91
CA SER A 3 9.47 19.83 49.96
C SER A 3 10.66 19.02 49.46
N ASN A 4 10.78 17.80 49.97
CA ASN A 4 11.74 16.81 49.46
C ASN A 4 11.30 16.32 48.09
N PHE A 5 12.09 16.71 47.08
CA PHE A 5 12.14 15.95 45.82
C PHE A 5 13.13 14.80 45.99
N PRO A 6 12.82 13.56 45.60
CA PRO A 6 13.77 12.49 45.62
C PRO A 6 14.92 12.78 44.65
N ALA A 7 16.15 12.62 45.16
CA ALA A 7 17.36 12.81 44.41
C ALA A 7 17.43 11.90 43.18
N PHE A 8 17.59 12.47 42.00
CA PHE A 8 18.02 11.79 40.79
C PHE A 8 19.50 11.36 40.95
N ILE A 9 19.73 10.30 41.68
CA ILE A 9 21.03 9.64 41.77
C ILE A 9 21.09 8.53 40.73
N GLY A 10 21.65 8.80 39.58
CA GLY A 10 21.89 7.76 38.59
C GLY A 10 22.21 8.27 37.18
N TYR A 11 21.93 9.52 36.88
CA TYR A 11 22.07 10.03 35.51
C TYR A 11 23.44 10.63 35.18
N GLU A 12 24.26 10.95 36.16
CA GLU A 12 25.58 11.56 35.94
C GLU A 12 26.65 10.62 35.35
N LYS A 13 26.44 9.32 35.35
CA LYS A 13 27.40 8.33 34.82
C LYS A 13 27.35 8.10 33.31
N TYR A 14 26.36 8.66 32.61
CA TYR A 14 26.13 8.38 31.19
C TYR A 14 26.30 9.54 30.24
N ILE A 15 26.82 10.67 30.73
CA ILE A 15 26.96 11.93 29.96
C ILE A 15 28.32 12.02 29.27
N ASN A 16 28.86 11.04 28.64
CA ASN A 16 30.18 11.18 28.01
C ASN A 16 30.33 10.59 26.60
N CYS A 17 29.25 10.47 25.82
CA CYS A 17 29.35 10.21 24.38
C CYS A 17 28.77 11.38 23.60
N GLY A 18 29.60 12.36 23.27
CA GLY A 18 29.27 13.39 22.28
C GLY A 18 29.55 12.85 20.87
N LEU A 19 28.52 12.63 20.05
CA LEU A 19 28.67 12.40 18.63
C LEU A 19 28.63 13.75 17.90
N ASN A 20 29.71 14.06 17.17
CA ASN A 20 29.68 15.16 16.21
C ASN A 20 29.13 14.64 14.89
N VAL A 21 27.94 15.06 14.52
CA VAL A 21 27.38 14.81 13.19
C VAL A 21 27.70 16.03 12.35
N CYS A 22 28.56 15.85 11.37
CA CYS A 22 28.93 16.88 10.40
C CYS A 22 28.24 16.59 9.09
N GLU A 23 27.46 17.55 8.59
CA GLU A 23 26.93 17.51 7.25
C GLU A 23 28.00 17.83 6.20
N PRO A 24 27.82 17.39 4.94
CA PRO A 24 28.83 17.61 3.86
C PRO A 24 29.17 19.09 3.58
N PHE A 25 28.40 20.03 4.14
CA PHE A 25 28.55 21.48 3.94
C PHE A 25 29.01 22.26 5.18
N GLY A 26 29.60 21.61 6.17
CA GLY A 26 30.41 22.29 7.19
C GLY A 26 29.71 22.68 8.50
N ASN A 27 28.45 22.38 8.71
CA ASN A 27 27.81 22.58 10.01
C ASN A 27 27.93 21.32 10.87
N CYS A 28 28.69 21.44 11.98
CA CYS A 28 28.79 20.35 12.95
C CYS A 28 27.85 20.62 14.13
N THR A 29 26.85 19.74 14.32
CA THR A 29 25.98 19.77 15.49
C THR A 29 26.48 18.75 16.52
N ARG A 30 26.81 19.24 17.74
CA ARG A 30 27.15 18.35 18.85
C ARG A 30 25.86 17.84 19.48
N ILE A 31 25.54 16.58 19.25
CA ILE A 31 24.38 15.91 19.87
C ILE A 31 24.88 15.26 21.16
N ILE A 32 24.45 15.77 22.32
CA ILE A 32 24.64 15.10 23.61
C ILE A 32 23.43 14.17 23.81
N LEU A 33 23.67 12.88 23.70
CA LEU A 33 22.63 11.87 23.85
C LEU A 33 22.80 11.13 25.17
N TYR A 34 21.73 10.99 25.93
CA TYR A 34 21.66 10.01 27.02
C TYR A 34 21.72 8.60 26.41
N PHE A 35 22.28 7.65 27.12
CA PHE A 35 22.50 6.28 26.64
C PHE A 35 21.22 5.64 26.05
N ASP A 36 20.08 5.83 26.70
CA ASP A 36 18.78 5.39 26.23
C ASP A 36 18.33 6.07 24.92
N GLY A 37 18.68 7.34 24.74
CA GLY A 37 18.40 8.09 23.52
C GLY A 37 19.21 7.59 22.31
N VAL A 38 20.45 7.17 22.52
CA VAL A 38 21.30 6.62 21.45
C VAL A 38 20.74 5.28 20.94
N PHE A 39 20.28 4.39 21.83
CA PHE A 39 19.65 3.13 21.43
C PHE A 39 18.35 3.35 20.68
N TYR A 40 17.51 4.29 21.14
CA TYR A 40 16.25 4.61 20.49
C TYR A 40 16.46 5.15 19.06
N ILE A 41 17.37 6.11 18.88
CA ILE A 41 17.70 6.68 17.57
C ILE A 41 18.28 5.59 16.65
N ARG A 42 19.20 4.76 17.12
CA ARG A 42 19.79 3.67 16.33
C ARG A 42 18.74 2.65 15.91
N ALA A 43 17.80 2.32 16.80
CA ALA A 43 16.69 1.42 16.50
C ALA A 43 15.72 2.02 15.47
N MET A 44 15.45 3.34 15.55
CA MET A 44 14.63 4.04 14.56
C MET A 44 15.30 4.11 13.18
N ILE A 45 16.58 4.45 13.11
CA ILE A 45 17.33 4.48 11.85
C ILE A 45 17.31 3.11 11.19
N ASN A 46 17.52 2.04 11.97
CA ASN A 46 17.46 0.68 11.43
C ASN A 46 16.07 0.34 10.88
N LYS A 47 14.98 0.72 11.56
CA LYS A 47 13.61 0.48 11.06
C LYS A 47 13.30 1.24 9.77
N GLN A 48 13.78 2.46 9.63
CA GLN A 48 13.61 3.26 8.40
C GLN A 48 14.36 2.64 7.22
N GLU A 49 15.58 2.17 7.43
CA GLU A 49 16.36 1.46 6.41
C GLU A 49 15.64 0.18 5.98
N ILE A 50 15.17 -0.64 6.94
CA ILE A 50 14.42 -1.86 6.68
C ILE A 50 13.15 -1.54 5.89
N LEU A 51 12.38 -0.54 6.33
CA LEU A 51 11.17 -0.11 5.63
C LEU A 51 11.47 0.33 4.20
N GLY A 52 12.53 1.12 3.99
CA GLY A 52 12.97 1.53 2.66
C GLY A 52 13.27 0.35 1.75
N GLU A 53 13.97 -0.67 2.24
CA GLU A 53 14.28 -1.87 1.46
C GLU A 53 13.02 -2.75 1.19
N VAL A 54 12.11 -2.86 2.16
CA VAL A 54 10.81 -3.56 1.96
C VAL A 54 10.00 -2.87 0.87
N LEU A 55 9.86 -1.53 0.93
CA LEU A 55 9.11 -0.77 -0.09
C LEU A 55 9.76 -0.88 -1.47
N LYS A 56 11.09 -0.85 -1.57
CA LYS A 56 11.82 -1.08 -2.83
C LYS A 56 11.57 -2.48 -3.38
N GLY A 57 11.62 -3.51 -2.51
CA GLY A 57 11.34 -4.89 -2.89
C GLY A 57 9.92 -5.06 -3.44
N LEU A 58 8.92 -4.52 -2.74
CA LEU A 58 7.52 -4.51 -3.17
C LEU A 58 7.37 -3.86 -4.55
N MET A 59 7.94 -2.67 -4.76
CA MET A 59 7.83 -1.94 -6.03
C MET A 59 8.53 -2.67 -7.18
N ARG A 60 9.70 -3.24 -6.94
CA ARG A 60 10.41 -4.02 -7.96
C ARG A 60 9.57 -5.19 -8.46
N ARG A 61 9.06 -6.04 -7.56
CA ARG A 61 8.25 -7.20 -7.91
C ARG A 61 6.91 -6.82 -8.51
N TYR A 62 6.34 -5.70 -8.07
CA TYR A 62 5.11 -5.16 -8.64
C TYR A 62 5.33 -4.71 -10.10
N GLN A 63 6.41 -3.99 -10.40
CA GLN A 63 6.76 -3.57 -11.76
C GLN A 63 7.00 -4.75 -12.70
N GLU A 64 7.61 -5.83 -12.21
CA GLU A 64 7.82 -7.06 -12.99
C GLU A 64 6.49 -7.70 -13.42
N ARG A 65 5.45 -7.60 -12.61
CA ARG A 65 4.13 -8.20 -12.87
C ARG A 65 3.12 -7.26 -13.51
N VAL A 66 3.32 -5.95 -13.45
CA VAL A 66 2.38 -4.92 -13.91
C VAL A 66 3.05 -4.07 -15.00
N PRO A 67 3.03 -4.53 -16.26
CA PRO A 67 3.69 -3.82 -17.35
C PRO A 67 3.22 -2.37 -17.54
N ASP A 68 1.98 -2.06 -17.13
CA ASP A 68 1.44 -0.69 -17.18
C ASP A 68 2.25 0.30 -16.35
N VAL A 69 2.85 -0.13 -15.23
CA VAL A 69 3.68 0.75 -14.41
C VAL A 69 4.84 1.29 -15.23
N SER A 70 5.64 0.38 -15.80
CA SER A 70 6.80 0.75 -16.62
C SER A 70 6.37 1.56 -17.87
N ALA A 71 5.26 1.18 -18.50
CA ALA A 71 4.75 1.89 -19.67
C ALA A 71 4.29 3.32 -19.32
N ILE A 72 3.56 3.52 -18.22
CA ILE A 72 3.13 4.84 -17.75
C ILE A 72 4.34 5.71 -17.40
N LEU A 73 5.31 5.18 -16.64
CA LEU A 73 6.51 5.90 -16.26
C LEU A 73 7.34 6.32 -17.48
N GLU A 74 7.46 5.44 -18.48
CA GLU A 74 8.19 5.75 -19.72
C GLU A 74 7.50 6.84 -20.53
N VAL A 75 6.18 6.79 -20.67
CA VAL A 75 5.43 7.84 -21.36
C VAL A 75 5.54 9.18 -20.60
N MET A 76 5.44 9.18 -19.28
CA MET A 76 5.63 10.39 -18.47
C MET A 76 7.03 10.97 -18.64
N ARG A 77 8.05 10.14 -18.71
CA ARG A 77 9.44 10.57 -18.97
C ARG A 77 9.60 11.14 -20.38
N THR A 78 9.05 10.48 -21.38
CA THR A 78 9.17 10.89 -22.78
C THR A 78 8.47 12.21 -23.07
N GLU A 79 7.32 12.45 -22.43
CA GLU A 79 6.56 13.70 -22.51
C GLU A 79 7.09 14.79 -21.56
N GLY A 80 8.15 14.50 -20.79
CA GLY A 80 8.82 15.47 -19.92
C GLY A 80 8.10 15.79 -18.61
N LEU A 81 7.16 14.95 -18.18
CA LEU A 81 6.45 15.12 -16.91
C LEU A 81 7.35 14.78 -15.71
N ILE A 82 8.26 13.84 -15.91
CA ILE A 82 9.25 13.40 -14.92
C ILE A 82 10.61 13.21 -15.61
N GLN A 83 11.69 13.29 -14.85
CA GLN A 83 13.03 12.93 -15.32
C GLN A 83 13.36 11.47 -14.98
N SER A 84 12.86 11.02 -13.82
CA SER A 84 13.05 9.67 -13.31
C SER A 84 11.85 9.19 -12.51
N PRO A 85 11.69 7.86 -12.26
CA PRO A 85 10.66 7.34 -11.37
C PRO A 85 10.71 7.90 -9.93
N ALA A 86 11.88 8.41 -9.50
CA ALA A 86 12.03 9.00 -8.17
C ALA A 86 11.31 10.37 -8.02
N ASP A 87 10.91 10.99 -9.12
CA ASP A 87 10.17 12.26 -9.12
C ASP A 87 8.68 12.06 -8.76
N ILE A 88 8.23 10.79 -8.69
CA ILE A 88 6.85 10.46 -8.38
C ILE A 88 6.69 10.20 -6.88
N GLU A 89 5.76 10.92 -6.28
CA GLU A 89 5.29 10.59 -4.94
C GLU A 89 4.28 9.43 -5.01
N ASN A 90 4.56 8.36 -4.26
CA ASN A 90 3.64 7.25 -4.05
C ASN A 90 2.62 7.63 -2.96
N ASP A 91 1.37 7.87 -3.34
CA ASP A 91 0.30 8.23 -2.40
C ASP A 91 0.01 7.10 -1.41
N HIS A 92 -0.19 5.90 -1.93
CA HIS A 92 -0.45 4.69 -1.14
C HIS A 92 -0.20 3.41 -1.94
N ILE A 93 -0.07 2.32 -1.20
CA ILE A 93 -0.06 0.95 -1.71
C ILE A 93 -1.15 0.14 -1.03
N ALA A 94 -1.69 -0.86 -1.74
CA ALA A 94 -2.78 -1.65 -1.21
C ALA A 94 -2.56 -3.16 -1.35
N PHE A 95 -3.05 -3.87 -0.33
CA PHE A 95 -3.03 -5.32 -0.27
C PHE A 95 -4.44 -5.87 -0.10
N ARG A 96 -4.64 -7.06 -0.63
CA ARG A 96 -5.83 -7.89 -0.41
C ARG A 96 -5.46 -9.11 0.43
N SER A 97 -6.36 -9.51 1.31
CA SER A 97 -6.17 -10.69 2.15
C SER A 97 -7.46 -11.47 2.36
N LEU A 98 -7.37 -12.62 3.00
CA LEU A 98 -8.49 -13.47 3.37
C LEU A 98 -8.68 -13.39 4.89
N GLY A 99 -9.87 -13.04 5.36
CA GLY A 99 -10.22 -13.00 6.77
C GLY A 99 -10.52 -14.40 7.29
N VAL A 100 -9.47 -15.19 7.45
CA VAL A 100 -9.46 -16.53 8.07
C VAL A 100 -8.50 -16.55 9.26
N PRO A 101 -8.56 -17.54 10.16
CA PRO A 101 -7.62 -17.64 11.29
C PRO A 101 -6.16 -17.54 10.83
N HIS A 102 -5.34 -16.83 11.60
CA HIS A 102 -3.89 -16.67 11.39
C HIS A 102 -3.46 -15.90 10.11
N LEU A 103 -4.41 -15.42 9.32
CA LEU A 103 -4.18 -14.62 8.12
C LEU A 103 -5.00 -13.32 8.22
N GLY A 104 -5.16 -12.63 7.13
CA GLY A 104 -5.97 -11.41 7.09
C GLY A 104 -5.23 -10.16 7.56
N ILE A 105 -6.00 -9.11 7.89
CA ILE A 105 -5.45 -7.82 8.31
C ILE A 105 -4.66 -7.94 9.61
N ALA A 106 -5.19 -8.67 10.59
CA ALA A 106 -4.59 -8.78 11.92
C ALA A 106 -3.19 -9.42 11.90
N SER A 107 -2.91 -10.30 10.94
CA SER A 107 -1.60 -10.87 10.70
C SER A 107 -0.72 -9.88 9.92
N LEU A 108 -1.18 -9.44 8.76
CA LEU A 108 -0.38 -8.64 7.83
C LEU A 108 0.00 -7.26 8.40
N GLU A 109 -0.86 -6.64 9.21
CA GLU A 109 -0.58 -5.32 9.82
C GLU A 109 0.62 -5.36 10.78
N LYS A 110 0.94 -6.51 11.40
CA LYS A 110 2.06 -6.64 12.33
C LYS A 110 3.38 -6.20 11.70
N ILE A 111 3.58 -6.51 10.41
CA ILE A 111 4.76 -6.09 9.64
C ILE A 111 4.86 -4.56 9.63
N PHE A 112 3.79 -3.90 9.23
CA PHE A 112 3.80 -2.44 9.03
C PHE A 112 3.80 -1.68 10.36
N LEU A 113 3.09 -2.18 11.37
CA LEU A 113 3.13 -1.61 12.73
C LEU A 113 4.55 -1.71 13.33
N HIS A 114 5.23 -2.86 13.12
CA HIS A 114 6.63 -3.01 13.55
C HIS A 114 7.54 -1.99 12.87
N LEU A 115 7.31 -1.71 11.58
CA LEU A 115 8.07 -0.75 10.78
C LEU A 115 7.66 0.72 11.01
N GLY A 116 6.80 0.99 12.01
CA GLY A 116 6.47 2.33 12.46
C GLY A 116 5.20 2.95 11.86
N TYR A 117 4.46 2.21 11.04
CA TYR A 117 3.14 2.67 10.59
C TYR A 117 2.15 2.75 11.76
N THR A 118 1.18 3.64 11.64
CA THR A 118 0.13 3.81 12.64
C THR A 118 -1.23 3.48 12.04
N ARG A 119 -1.93 2.53 12.64
CA ARG A 119 -3.30 2.16 12.24
C ARG A 119 -4.24 3.35 12.40
N ARG A 120 -5.12 3.57 11.42
CA ARG A 120 -6.08 4.66 11.36
C ARG A 120 -7.51 4.13 11.22
N ASP A 121 -8.30 4.69 10.34
CA ASP A 121 -9.72 4.46 10.24
C ASP A 121 -10.08 3.11 9.61
N PRO A 122 -11.16 2.44 10.09
CA PRO A 122 -11.74 1.26 9.48
C PRO A 122 -12.67 1.63 8.32
N TYR A 123 -12.81 0.68 7.39
CA TYR A 123 -13.80 0.73 6.32
C TYR A 123 -14.53 -0.61 6.21
N SER A 124 -15.81 -0.56 5.82
CA SER A 124 -16.60 -1.74 5.54
C SER A 124 -17.26 -1.60 4.17
N PHE A 125 -17.27 -2.69 3.41
CA PHE A 125 -17.87 -2.79 2.09
C PHE A 125 -18.86 -3.96 2.09
N PRO A 126 -20.11 -3.74 2.56
CA PRO A 126 -21.06 -4.82 2.78
C PRO A 126 -21.36 -5.63 1.53
N ALA A 127 -21.56 -4.98 0.38
CA ALA A 127 -21.87 -5.65 -0.88
C ALA A 127 -20.74 -6.57 -1.37
N LYS A 128 -19.49 -6.20 -1.11
CA LYS A 128 -18.30 -6.99 -1.48
C LYS A 128 -17.82 -7.90 -0.34
N LYS A 129 -18.47 -7.82 0.85
CA LYS A 129 -18.11 -8.57 2.06
C LYS A 129 -16.67 -8.32 2.50
N LEU A 130 -16.21 -7.05 2.43
CA LEU A 130 -14.84 -6.69 2.79
C LEU A 130 -14.82 -5.81 4.04
N ASN A 131 -13.75 -5.97 4.83
CA ASN A 131 -13.28 -5.00 5.80
C ASN A 131 -11.94 -4.44 5.33
N ALA A 132 -11.60 -3.23 5.76
CA ALA A 132 -10.30 -2.65 5.49
C ALA A 132 -9.86 -1.67 6.59
N TRP A 133 -8.56 -1.41 6.64
CA TRP A 133 -7.94 -0.38 7.45
C TRP A 133 -6.89 0.34 6.62
N TRP A 134 -6.65 1.60 6.92
CA TRP A 134 -5.48 2.28 6.40
C TRP A 134 -4.50 2.62 7.51
N TYR A 135 -3.22 2.77 7.12
CA TYR A 135 -2.11 3.00 8.03
C TYR A 135 -1.33 4.21 7.54
N ALA A 136 -1.13 5.16 8.47
CA ALA A 136 -0.31 6.33 8.22
C ALA A 136 1.17 5.96 8.33
N PRO A 137 2.01 6.42 7.39
CA PRO A 137 3.44 6.14 7.43
C PRO A 137 4.14 6.88 8.58
N PRO A 138 5.32 6.41 9.00
CA PRO A 138 6.12 7.08 10.02
C PRO A 138 6.67 8.44 9.54
N GLU A 139 6.80 8.63 8.23
CA GLU A 139 7.32 9.86 7.62
C GLU A 139 6.45 10.33 6.44
N PRO A 140 6.33 11.66 6.22
CA PRO A 140 5.43 12.23 5.20
C PRO A 140 5.71 11.78 3.75
N GLY A 141 6.96 11.48 3.40
CA GLY A 141 7.36 11.07 2.04
C GLY A 141 7.06 9.61 1.70
N LEU A 142 6.62 8.81 2.67
CA LEU A 142 6.33 7.38 2.46
C LEU A 142 4.86 7.16 2.11
N PRO A 143 4.53 6.10 1.35
CA PRO A 143 3.16 5.78 0.98
C PRO A 143 2.31 5.42 2.20
N ARG A 144 1.03 5.75 2.17
CA ARG A 144 0.03 5.13 3.05
C ARG A 144 -0.11 3.65 2.69
N ILE A 145 -0.58 2.86 3.61
CA ILE A 145 -0.91 1.45 3.34
C ILE A 145 -2.42 1.26 3.52
N PHE A 146 -3.03 0.56 2.58
CA PHE A 146 -4.42 0.14 2.66
C PHE A 146 -4.48 -1.38 2.65
N LEU A 147 -4.92 -1.97 3.77
CA LEU A 147 -5.11 -3.41 3.89
C LEU A 147 -6.59 -3.73 3.87
N SER A 148 -7.00 -4.62 2.98
CA SER A 148 -8.36 -5.15 2.93
C SER A 148 -8.38 -6.66 3.16
N GLU A 149 -9.48 -7.17 3.71
CA GLU A 149 -9.72 -8.60 3.87
C GLU A 149 -11.14 -8.96 3.49
N LEU A 150 -11.28 -10.14 2.92
CA LEU A 150 -12.57 -10.74 2.65
C LEU A 150 -13.13 -11.35 3.94
N ARG A 151 -14.36 -11.02 4.30
CA ARG A 151 -15.11 -11.73 5.34
C ARG A 151 -15.54 -13.09 4.80
N VAL A 152 -14.68 -14.09 4.92
CA VAL A 152 -14.87 -15.42 4.34
C VAL A 152 -16.13 -16.09 4.91
N GLN A 153 -16.43 -15.85 6.18
CA GLN A 153 -17.64 -16.37 6.84
C GLN A 153 -18.96 -15.83 6.25
N ASP A 154 -18.92 -14.74 5.48
CA ASP A 154 -20.10 -14.18 4.82
C ASP A 154 -20.34 -14.78 3.42
N LEU A 155 -19.43 -15.62 2.94
CA LEU A 155 -19.57 -16.33 1.66
C LEU A 155 -20.48 -17.57 1.80
N PRO A 156 -21.04 -18.09 0.68
CA PRO A 156 -21.66 -19.40 0.67
C PRO A 156 -20.70 -20.49 1.17
N GLU A 157 -21.25 -21.49 1.87
CA GLU A 157 -20.49 -22.59 2.50
C GLU A 157 -19.48 -23.25 1.55
N ALA A 158 -19.91 -23.59 0.34
CA ALA A 158 -19.03 -24.17 -0.68
C ALA A 158 -17.81 -23.29 -1.01
N SER A 159 -17.94 -21.96 -0.97
CA SER A 159 -16.82 -21.04 -1.18
C SER A 159 -15.90 -20.96 0.05
N GLN A 160 -16.47 -21.06 1.26
CA GLN A 160 -15.70 -21.15 2.48
C GLN A 160 -14.85 -22.43 2.50
N GLU A 161 -15.44 -23.58 2.17
CA GLU A 161 -14.75 -24.86 2.07
C GLU A 161 -13.59 -24.83 1.07
N ILE A 162 -13.79 -24.17 -0.09
CA ILE A 162 -12.70 -23.97 -1.07
C ILE A 162 -11.54 -23.22 -0.42
N ILE A 163 -11.79 -22.10 0.23
CA ILE A 163 -10.75 -21.29 0.86
C ILE A 163 -10.05 -22.06 1.98
N GLN A 164 -10.81 -22.75 2.82
CA GLN A 164 -10.32 -23.55 3.94
C GLN A 164 -9.36 -24.67 3.49
N ARG A 165 -9.64 -25.34 2.37
CA ARG A 165 -8.69 -26.34 1.82
C ARG A 165 -7.27 -25.83 1.63
N TYR A 166 -7.10 -24.54 1.39
CA TYR A 166 -5.78 -23.90 1.21
C TYR A 166 -5.23 -23.30 2.48
N THR A 167 -6.09 -22.96 3.45
CA THR A 167 -5.68 -22.14 4.61
C THR A 167 -5.68 -22.90 5.93
N ASP A 168 -6.43 -24.00 6.08
CA ASP A 168 -6.55 -24.75 7.35
C ASP A 168 -5.23 -25.39 7.83
N ALA A 169 -4.27 -25.60 6.92
CA ALA A 169 -2.95 -26.09 7.31
C ALA A 169 -2.11 -25.03 8.05
N ILE A 170 -2.55 -23.76 8.05
CA ILE A 170 -1.86 -22.65 8.72
C ILE A 170 -2.43 -22.55 10.16
N ILE A 171 -1.76 -23.22 11.08
CA ILE A 171 -2.21 -23.38 12.47
C ILE A 171 -1.70 -22.30 13.43
N SER A 172 -0.81 -21.43 12.98
CA SER A 172 -0.27 -20.27 13.72
C SER A 172 -0.07 -19.11 12.76
N ASP A 173 -0.02 -17.88 13.28
CA ASP A 173 0.22 -16.70 12.46
C ASP A 173 1.66 -16.71 11.91
N PRO A 174 1.84 -16.83 10.59
CA PRO A 174 3.18 -16.93 10.02
C PRO A 174 4.03 -15.67 10.19
N VAL A 175 3.41 -14.51 10.45
CA VAL A 175 4.15 -13.27 10.71
C VAL A 175 4.85 -13.30 12.07
N ASP A 176 4.30 -14.03 13.04
CA ASP A 176 4.91 -14.15 14.38
C ASP A 176 6.26 -14.90 14.35
N GLU A 177 6.51 -15.70 13.31
CA GLU A 177 7.76 -16.45 13.12
C GLU A 177 8.81 -15.66 12.31
N LEU A 178 8.49 -14.45 11.81
CA LEU A 178 9.39 -13.68 10.97
C LEU A 178 10.34 -12.81 11.80
N ASP A 179 11.59 -12.74 11.36
CA ASP A 179 12.48 -11.64 11.79
C ASP A 179 12.07 -10.34 11.07
N LEU A 180 11.23 -9.54 11.73
CA LEU A 180 10.76 -8.26 11.21
C LEU A 180 11.85 -7.17 11.19
N ASN A 181 13.07 -7.45 11.66
CA ASN A 181 14.23 -6.59 11.50
C ASN A 181 15.08 -6.96 10.27
N ASN A 182 14.58 -7.87 9.42
CA ASN A 182 15.25 -8.30 8.19
C ASN A 182 14.34 -8.05 6.98
N ALA A 183 14.68 -7.03 6.18
CA ALA A 183 13.91 -6.65 5.00
C ALA A 183 13.77 -7.79 3.98
N ALA A 184 14.80 -8.63 3.80
CA ALA A 184 14.75 -9.73 2.85
C ALA A 184 13.77 -10.83 3.29
N VAL A 185 13.65 -11.08 4.61
CA VAL A 185 12.69 -12.03 5.18
C VAL A 185 11.26 -11.53 4.95
N ILE A 186 11.01 -10.24 5.20
CA ILE A 186 9.72 -9.62 4.95
C ILE A 186 9.37 -9.66 3.46
N ASP A 187 10.29 -9.24 2.59
CA ASP A 187 10.08 -9.26 1.12
C ASP A 187 9.78 -10.69 0.64
N GLN A 188 10.53 -11.69 1.10
CA GLN A 188 10.27 -13.08 0.77
C GLN A 188 8.90 -13.53 1.22
N PHE A 189 8.48 -13.21 2.45
CA PHE A 189 7.17 -13.58 2.99
C PHE A 189 6.03 -12.99 2.15
N LEU A 190 6.08 -11.70 1.82
CA LEU A 190 5.06 -11.01 1.04
C LEU A 190 4.92 -11.55 -0.39
N HIS A 191 5.91 -12.29 -0.89
CA HIS A 191 5.94 -12.85 -2.25
C HIS A 191 6.02 -14.37 -2.29
N SER A 192 6.04 -15.03 -1.13
CA SER A 192 6.09 -16.49 -1.05
C SER A 192 4.71 -17.14 -1.23
N SER A 193 4.75 -18.45 -1.37
CA SER A 193 3.54 -19.28 -1.42
C SER A 193 3.09 -19.61 0.01
N ASN A 194 2.40 -18.66 0.68
CA ASN A 194 1.88 -18.84 2.03
C ASN A 194 0.88 -20.02 2.15
N TRP A 195 0.29 -20.42 1.02
CA TRP A 195 -0.51 -21.62 0.84
C TRP A 195 -0.31 -22.20 -0.57
N ALA A 196 -0.79 -23.40 -0.81
CA ALA A 196 -0.66 -24.08 -2.10
C ALA A 196 -1.31 -23.27 -3.24
N VAL A 197 -0.78 -23.41 -4.45
CA VAL A 197 -1.39 -22.86 -5.67
C VAL A 197 -2.78 -23.50 -5.85
N PRO A 198 -3.86 -22.72 -6.04
CA PRO A 198 -5.19 -23.28 -6.22
C PRO A 198 -5.31 -24.07 -7.54
N SER A 199 -6.29 -24.96 -7.60
CA SER A 199 -6.76 -25.51 -8.87
C SER A 199 -7.49 -24.44 -9.69
N TRP A 200 -7.53 -24.60 -11.01
CA TRP A 200 -8.34 -23.73 -11.86
C TRP A 200 -9.83 -23.80 -11.50
N GLU A 201 -10.31 -24.98 -11.20
CA GLU A 201 -11.69 -25.25 -10.85
C GLU A 201 -12.10 -24.49 -9.58
N ASP A 202 -11.25 -24.49 -8.55
CA ASP A 202 -11.48 -23.76 -7.31
C ASP A 202 -11.42 -22.24 -7.53
N TYR A 203 -10.42 -21.77 -8.29
CA TYR A 203 -10.34 -20.35 -8.66
C TYR A 203 -11.59 -19.89 -9.40
N HIS A 204 -12.03 -20.65 -10.40
CA HIS A 204 -13.20 -20.33 -11.21
C HIS A 204 -14.51 -20.36 -10.40
N ALA A 205 -14.66 -21.34 -9.51
CA ALA A 205 -15.80 -21.41 -8.59
C ALA A 205 -15.84 -20.19 -7.63
N LEU A 206 -14.70 -19.79 -7.11
CA LEU A 206 -14.60 -18.57 -6.28
C LEU A 206 -14.91 -17.31 -7.09
N ALA A 207 -14.42 -17.20 -8.32
CA ALA A 207 -14.65 -16.05 -9.20
C ALA A 207 -16.15 -15.83 -9.49
N ALA A 208 -16.91 -16.91 -9.64
CA ALA A 208 -18.36 -16.85 -9.85
C ALA A 208 -19.13 -16.25 -8.65
N VAL A 209 -18.54 -16.28 -7.45
CA VAL A 209 -19.16 -15.78 -6.20
C VAL A 209 -18.52 -14.45 -5.77
N SER A 210 -17.19 -14.36 -5.87
CA SER A 210 -16.40 -13.20 -5.46
C SER A 210 -15.11 -13.15 -6.26
N GLU A 211 -15.00 -12.24 -7.21
CA GLU A 211 -13.76 -12.03 -7.97
C GLU A 211 -12.62 -11.54 -7.05
N TYR A 212 -12.95 -10.89 -5.92
CA TYR A 212 -11.97 -10.58 -4.89
C TYR A 212 -11.38 -11.85 -4.27
N ALA A 213 -12.24 -12.85 -3.92
CA ALA A 213 -11.80 -14.13 -3.37
C ALA A 213 -10.86 -14.87 -4.31
N ALA A 214 -11.25 -14.95 -5.59
CA ALA A 214 -10.44 -15.58 -6.64
C ALA A 214 -9.10 -14.88 -6.81
N TRP A 215 -9.10 -13.55 -6.84
CA TRP A 215 -7.84 -12.79 -6.93
C TRP A 215 -6.95 -13.05 -5.71
N ALA A 216 -7.49 -13.00 -4.50
CA ALA A 216 -6.74 -13.15 -3.25
C ALA A 216 -6.18 -14.56 -3.06
N ILE A 217 -6.97 -15.62 -3.37
CA ILE A 217 -6.50 -17.01 -3.21
C ILE A 217 -5.32 -17.34 -4.11
N TYR A 218 -5.25 -16.74 -5.31
CA TYR A 218 -4.14 -16.94 -6.25
C TYR A 218 -2.96 -16.02 -5.97
N ASN A 219 -3.22 -14.70 -5.84
CA ASN A 219 -2.16 -13.68 -5.73
C ASN A 219 -1.60 -13.53 -4.31
N ARG A 220 -2.28 -14.04 -3.29
CA ARG A 220 -1.85 -13.97 -1.88
C ARG A 220 -1.61 -12.52 -1.44
N TYR A 221 -0.43 -12.22 -0.88
CA TYR A 221 -0.02 -10.89 -0.42
C TYR A 221 0.73 -10.06 -1.46
N TYR A 222 0.70 -10.45 -2.74
CA TYR A 222 1.22 -9.58 -3.79
C TYR A 222 0.53 -8.22 -3.77
N LEU A 223 1.31 -7.17 -4.06
CA LEU A 223 0.80 -5.81 -4.10
C LEU A 223 -0.32 -5.69 -5.14
N ASN A 224 -1.51 -5.27 -4.69
CA ASN A 224 -2.68 -5.13 -5.55
C ASN A 224 -2.57 -3.89 -6.44
N HIS A 225 -2.17 -2.76 -5.87
CA HIS A 225 -1.86 -1.54 -6.62
C HIS A 225 -0.88 -0.63 -5.89
N PHE A 226 -0.26 0.20 -6.69
CA PHE A 226 0.53 1.37 -6.37
C PHE A 226 -0.22 2.59 -6.88
N THR A 227 -0.08 3.74 -6.20
CA THR A 227 -0.85 4.93 -6.51
C THR A 227 0.05 6.14 -6.69
N ILE A 228 -0.08 6.82 -7.84
CA ILE A 228 0.63 8.07 -8.13
C ILE A 228 -0.13 9.24 -7.50
N SER A 229 0.57 10.09 -6.73
CA SER A 229 0.09 11.40 -6.24
C SER A 229 0.05 12.40 -7.39
N VAL A 230 -1.12 12.53 -8.06
CA VAL A 230 -1.26 13.35 -9.26
C VAL A 230 -1.06 14.84 -9.00
N GLN A 231 -1.50 15.34 -7.83
CA GLN A 231 -1.40 16.75 -7.47
C GLN A 231 0.05 17.29 -7.40
N ASN A 232 1.05 16.41 -7.41
CA ASN A 232 2.45 16.78 -7.37
C ASN A 232 3.13 16.75 -8.76
N LEU A 233 2.38 16.41 -9.80
CA LEU A 233 2.85 16.47 -11.18
C LEU A 233 2.90 17.92 -11.70
N PRO A 234 3.59 18.18 -12.83
CA PRO A 234 3.63 19.50 -13.45
C PRO A 234 2.24 20.06 -13.77
N GLU A 235 2.14 21.38 -13.81
CA GLU A 235 0.90 22.09 -14.19
C GLU A 235 0.37 21.56 -15.53
N GLY A 236 -0.95 21.41 -15.63
CA GLY A 236 -1.62 20.79 -16.78
C GLY A 236 -1.79 19.26 -16.67
N TYR A 237 -1.05 18.60 -15.78
CA TYR A 237 -1.14 17.17 -15.49
C TYR A 237 -1.45 16.87 -14.02
N ASN A 238 -1.58 17.90 -13.19
CA ASN A 238 -1.69 17.83 -11.74
C ASN A 238 -3.12 17.69 -11.21
N THR A 239 -4.04 17.25 -12.06
CA THR A 239 -5.39 16.83 -11.66
C THR A 239 -5.68 15.43 -12.21
N VAL A 240 -6.50 14.64 -11.50
CA VAL A 240 -6.93 13.32 -12.00
C VAL A 240 -7.63 13.45 -13.36
N ALA A 241 -8.36 14.55 -13.60
CA ALA A 241 -9.04 14.77 -14.86
C ALA A 241 -8.06 14.95 -16.04
N SER A 242 -7.07 15.84 -15.89
CA SER A 242 -6.08 16.07 -16.95
C SER A 242 -5.15 14.88 -17.14
N PHE A 243 -4.79 14.20 -16.03
CA PHE A 243 -3.95 13.02 -16.10
C PHE A 243 -4.66 11.82 -16.75
N ASN A 244 -5.97 11.65 -16.53
CA ASN A 244 -6.76 10.65 -17.22
C ASN A 244 -6.77 10.89 -18.75
N ILE A 245 -6.91 12.14 -19.20
CA ILE A 245 -6.83 12.47 -20.63
C ILE A 245 -5.46 12.11 -21.19
N PHE A 246 -4.39 12.41 -20.46
CA PHE A 246 -3.03 12.02 -20.82
C PHE A 246 -2.90 10.50 -20.96
N LEU A 247 -3.38 9.73 -20.00
CA LEU A 247 -3.32 8.27 -20.04
C LEU A 247 -4.11 7.68 -21.22
N GLU A 248 -5.33 8.16 -21.44
CA GLU A 248 -6.18 7.69 -22.55
C GLU A 248 -5.57 8.03 -23.91
N LYS A 249 -4.96 9.21 -24.06
CA LYS A 249 -4.21 9.60 -25.28
C LYS A 249 -3.09 8.59 -25.60
N HIS A 250 -2.49 7.99 -24.56
CA HIS A 250 -1.43 6.99 -24.70
C HIS A 250 -1.94 5.53 -24.65
N GLY A 251 -3.26 5.34 -24.80
CA GLY A 251 -3.86 4.01 -24.97
C GLY A 251 -4.09 3.23 -23.67
N PHE A 252 -3.95 3.86 -22.50
CA PHE A 252 -4.30 3.21 -21.24
C PHE A 252 -5.82 3.20 -21.05
N ILE A 253 -6.34 2.06 -20.63
CA ILE A 253 -7.77 1.87 -20.36
C ILE A 253 -8.03 2.06 -18.88
N LEU A 254 -8.93 3.01 -18.56
CA LEU A 254 -9.29 3.35 -17.20
C LEU A 254 -10.54 2.60 -16.75
N ASN A 255 -10.56 2.23 -15.47
CA ASN A 255 -11.72 1.69 -14.79
C ASN A 255 -12.84 2.73 -14.75
N ASP A 256 -13.98 2.41 -15.38
CA ASP A 256 -15.16 3.30 -15.46
C ASP A 256 -16.32 2.85 -14.56
N SER A 257 -16.11 1.89 -13.67
CA SER A 257 -17.12 1.48 -12.71
C SER A 257 -17.64 2.69 -11.91
N GLY A 258 -18.93 2.97 -12.02
CA GLY A 258 -19.58 4.19 -11.54
C GLY A 258 -19.20 5.42 -12.34
N SER A 259 -17.95 5.74 -12.47
CA SER A 259 -17.34 6.78 -13.30
C SER A 259 -15.84 6.59 -13.38
N LYS A 260 -15.16 7.19 -14.38
CA LYS A 260 -13.68 7.11 -14.45
C LYS A 260 -13.00 7.81 -13.27
N ILE A 261 -13.56 8.91 -12.80
CA ILE A 261 -13.09 9.65 -11.62
C ILE A 261 -14.05 9.38 -10.47
N LYS A 262 -13.54 8.74 -9.41
CA LYS A 262 -14.24 8.52 -8.17
C LYS A 262 -13.97 9.71 -7.28
N THR A 263 -15.02 10.38 -6.81
CA THR A 263 -14.89 11.63 -6.04
C THR A 263 -15.54 11.45 -4.67
N SER A 264 -14.80 11.77 -3.60
CA SER A 264 -15.34 11.76 -2.24
C SER A 264 -16.48 12.80 -2.08
N PRO A 265 -17.42 12.60 -1.15
CA PRO A 265 -18.53 13.54 -0.93
C PRO A 265 -18.08 14.97 -0.62
N ASP A 266 -16.94 15.15 0.02
CA ASP A 266 -16.33 16.45 0.30
C ASP A 266 -15.64 17.08 -0.92
N GLY A 267 -15.49 16.31 -2.03
CA GLY A 267 -14.81 16.76 -3.25
C GLY A 267 -13.29 16.90 -3.11
N LEU A 268 -12.70 16.41 -2.02
CA LEU A 268 -11.29 16.65 -1.69
C LEU A 268 -10.37 15.45 -1.97
N LEU A 269 -10.93 14.27 -2.26
CA LEU A 269 -10.20 13.09 -2.73
C LEU A 269 -10.80 12.60 -4.04
N LEU A 270 -10.03 12.73 -5.14
CA LEU A 270 -10.36 12.19 -6.43
C LEU A 270 -9.41 11.05 -6.76
N GLN A 271 -9.97 9.96 -7.28
CA GLN A 271 -9.21 8.75 -7.61
C GLN A 271 -9.65 8.19 -8.97
N SER A 272 -8.69 7.66 -9.70
CA SER A 272 -8.92 6.83 -10.89
C SER A 272 -7.91 5.69 -10.93
N SER A 273 -8.11 4.72 -11.80
CA SER A 273 -7.19 3.58 -11.93
C SER A 273 -7.22 3.03 -13.34
N THR A 274 -6.14 2.37 -13.74
CA THR A 274 -6.18 1.52 -14.94
C THR A 274 -7.04 0.29 -14.67
N VAL A 275 -7.56 -0.30 -15.72
CA VAL A 275 -8.06 -1.68 -15.70
C VAL A 275 -6.85 -2.62 -15.61
N ALA A 276 -6.93 -3.66 -14.77
CA ALA A 276 -5.87 -4.65 -14.68
C ALA A 276 -5.64 -5.37 -16.02
N ARG A 277 -4.38 -5.64 -16.35
CA ARG A 277 -4.04 -6.55 -17.46
C ARG A 277 -4.32 -7.98 -17.07
N MET A 278 -4.72 -8.75 -18.07
CA MET A 278 -4.72 -10.20 -17.97
C MET A 278 -3.28 -10.71 -18.00
N VAL A 279 -2.93 -11.56 -17.05
CA VAL A 279 -1.59 -12.16 -16.92
C VAL A 279 -1.70 -13.68 -16.97
N GLU A 280 -0.73 -14.34 -17.59
CA GLU A 280 -0.67 -15.80 -17.57
C GLU A 280 -0.41 -16.28 -16.13
N ALA A 281 -1.26 -17.16 -15.65
CA ALA A 281 -1.19 -17.78 -14.34
C ALA A 281 -1.15 -19.29 -14.46
N GLU A 282 -0.24 -19.93 -13.74
CA GLU A 282 -0.14 -21.39 -13.68
C GLU A 282 -0.83 -21.90 -12.42
N PHE A 283 -1.80 -22.77 -12.59
CA PHE A 283 -2.59 -23.40 -11.56
C PHE A 283 -2.06 -24.79 -11.19
N ALA A 284 -2.56 -25.35 -10.09
CA ALA A 284 -2.23 -26.71 -9.70
C ALA A 284 -2.48 -27.69 -10.88
N GLY A 285 -1.54 -28.61 -11.08
CA GLY A 285 -1.58 -29.52 -12.23
C GLY A 285 -1.01 -28.93 -13.53
N GLY A 286 -0.42 -27.73 -13.50
CA GLY A 286 0.29 -27.14 -14.65
C GLY A 286 -0.63 -26.45 -15.68
N ARG A 287 -1.92 -26.28 -15.36
CA ARG A 287 -2.86 -25.57 -16.24
C ARG A 287 -2.55 -24.08 -16.27
N LYS A 288 -2.33 -23.53 -17.45
CA LYS A 288 -2.09 -22.10 -17.66
C LYS A 288 -3.33 -21.39 -18.17
N VAL A 289 -3.70 -20.30 -17.52
CA VAL A 289 -4.87 -19.49 -17.86
C VAL A 289 -4.56 -18.02 -17.65
N PHE A 290 -5.13 -17.14 -18.45
CA PHE A 290 -5.04 -15.71 -18.23
C PHE A 290 -6.06 -15.27 -17.18
N ILE A 291 -5.59 -14.56 -16.15
CA ILE A 291 -6.42 -14.02 -15.06
C ILE A 291 -6.09 -12.54 -14.84
N PRO A 292 -6.98 -11.76 -14.19
CA PRO A 292 -6.70 -10.38 -13.83
C PRO A 292 -5.47 -10.26 -12.92
N GLY A 293 -4.50 -9.43 -13.33
CA GLY A 293 -3.34 -9.08 -12.53
C GLY A 293 -3.63 -7.95 -11.54
N SER A 294 -2.61 -7.11 -11.32
CA SER A 294 -2.71 -5.87 -10.55
C SER A 294 -2.87 -4.66 -11.48
N TYR A 295 -3.13 -3.47 -10.93
CA TYR A 295 -3.38 -2.24 -11.70
C TYR A 295 -2.67 -1.03 -11.08
N VAL A 296 -2.66 0.10 -11.77
CA VAL A 296 -2.09 1.37 -11.28
C VAL A 296 -3.23 2.31 -10.90
N GLU A 297 -3.11 2.98 -9.76
CA GLU A 297 -4.07 3.98 -9.30
C GLU A 297 -3.47 5.38 -9.34
N PHE A 298 -4.33 6.38 -9.41
CA PHE A 298 -4.02 7.81 -9.45
C PHE A 298 -4.89 8.52 -8.43
N ALA A 299 -4.28 9.33 -7.55
CA ALA A 299 -4.98 10.07 -6.51
C ALA A 299 -4.65 11.56 -6.59
N GLU A 300 -5.68 12.39 -6.47
CA GLU A 300 -5.60 13.84 -6.27
C GLU A 300 -6.16 14.15 -4.89
N ARG A 301 -5.29 14.58 -3.98
CA ARG A 301 -5.68 15.06 -2.65
C ARG A 301 -5.67 16.58 -2.64
N ARG A 302 -6.84 17.16 -2.56
CA ARG A 302 -7.01 18.62 -2.55
C ARG A 302 -6.66 19.21 -1.19
N VAL A 303 -6.34 20.49 -1.22
CA VAL A 303 -6.05 21.28 -0.03
C VAL A 303 -7.31 21.45 0.81
N LEU A 304 -7.20 21.23 2.11
CA LEU A 304 -8.28 21.47 3.05
C LEU A 304 -8.64 22.95 3.07
N PRO A 305 -9.92 23.32 3.22
CA PRO A 305 -10.38 24.72 3.22
C PRO A 305 -9.63 25.61 4.23
N ALA A 306 -9.24 25.06 5.38
CA ALA A 306 -8.47 25.76 6.40
C ALA A 306 -7.11 26.28 5.90
N TYR A 307 -6.55 25.67 4.87
CA TYR A 307 -5.22 25.98 4.30
C TYR A 307 -5.29 26.59 2.90
N ALA A 308 -6.49 26.89 2.40
CA ALA A 308 -6.68 27.46 1.05
C ALA A 308 -6.01 28.82 0.85
N HIS A 309 -5.69 29.52 1.95
CA HIS A 309 -5.00 30.81 1.94
C HIS A 309 -3.49 30.68 1.74
N LEU A 310 -2.91 29.48 1.85
CA LEU A 310 -1.48 29.29 1.71
C LEU A 310 -1.06 29.35 0.22
N PRO A 311 0.10 29.95 -0.08
CA PRO A 311 0.65 29.87 -1.43
C PRO A 311 1.03 28.42 -1.76
N THR A 312 0.92 28.05 -3.04
CA THR A 312 1.16 26.68 -3.52
C THR A 312 2.48 26.10 -3.03
N ALA A 313 3.56 26.90 -3.01
CA ALA A 313 4.87 26.45 -2.54
C ALA A 313 4.93 26.13 -1.04
N ALA A 314 3.97 26.61 -0.25
CA ALA A 314 3.87 26.34 1.19
C ALA A 314 2.95 25.15 1.51
N ILE A 315 2.21 24.62 0.52
CA ILE A 315 1.35 23.48 0.71
C ILE A 315 2.22 22.24 0.97
N ARG A 316 1.86 21.52 2.04
CA ARG A 316 2.48 20.24 2.45
C ARG A 316 1.40 19.16 2.50
N ARG A 317 1.81 17.92 2.69
CA ARG A 317 0.92 16.75 2.78
C ARG A 317 -0.16 16.92 3.86
N GLU A 318 0.20 17.40 5.05
CA GLU A 318 -0.71 17.65 6.17
C GLU A 318 -1.77 18.72 5.91
N HIS A 319 -1.57 19.56 4.87
CA HIS A 319 -2.54 20.56 4.45
C HIS A 319 -3.60 20.00 3.49
N ARG A 320 -3.48 18.75 3.09
CA ARG A 320 -4.36 18.08 2.14
C ARG A 320 -5.27 17.07 2.82
N ARG A 321 -6.32 16.69 2.11
CA ARG A 321 -7.27 15.66 2.55
C ARG A 321 -6.55 14.35 2.85
N GLU A 322 -6.65 13.85 4.08
CA GLU A 322 -6.03 12.59 4.54
C GLU A 322 -7.05 11.45 4.53
N GLY A 323 -6.59 10.20 4.71
CA GLY A 323 -7.42 8.99 4.75
C GLY A 323 -7.98 8.60 3.38
N PHE A 324 -9.02 7.79 3.39
CA PHE A 324 -9.67 7.24 2.20
C PHE A 324 -11.16 7.54 2.18
N GLU A 325 -11.83 7.16 1.10
CA GLU A 325 -13.28 7.26 0.92
C GLU A 325 -13.83 5.90 0.52
N ALA A 326 -14.81 5.40 1.31
CA ALA A 326 -15.37 4.07 1.09
C ALA A 326 -16.02 3.94 -0.30
N GLY A 327 -16.78 4.95 -0.74
CA GLY A 327 -17.42 4.95 -2.04
C GLY A 327 -16.43 4.91 -3.20
N ASN A 328 -15.29 5.58 -3.07
CA ASN A 328 -14.21 5.55 -4.07
C ASN A 328 -13.56 4.15 -4.10
N ALA A 329 -13.14 3.66 -2.93
CA ALA A 329 -12.46 2.37 -2.81
C ALA A 329 -13.35 1.21 -3.30
N ASP A 330 -14.66 1.26 -3.05
CA ASP A 330 -15.62 0.26 -3.56
C ASP A 330 -15.51 0.10 -5.08
N LYS A 331 -15.47 1.22 -5.81
CA LYS A 331 -15.38 1.21 -7.28
C LYS A 331 -13.97 0.93 -7.80
N ILE A 332 -12.95 1.29 -7.05
CA ILE A 332 -11.54 0.97 -7.39
C ILE A 332 -11.26 -0.52 -7.30
N PHE A 333 -11.84 -1.25 -6.33
CA PHE A 333 -11.72 -2.72 -6.27
C PHE A 333 -12.09 -3.42 -7.58
N GLU A 334 -13.02 -2.86 -8.33
CA GLU A 334 -13.52 -3.43 -9.58
C GLU A 334 -12.52 -3.35 -10.75
N SER A 335 -11.36 -2.68 -10.58
CA SER A 335 -10.29 -2.64 -11.59
C SER A 335 -9.78 -4.02 -12.03
N THR A 336 -9.99 -5.04 -11.20
CA THR A 336 -9.63 -6.44 -11.49
C THR A 336 -10.84 -7.31 -11.86
N PHE A 337 -12.05 -6.75 -11.91
CA PHE A 337 -13.25 -7.52 -12.17
C PHE A 337 -13.46 -7.72 -13.68
N THR A 338 -14.09 -8.83 -14.04
CA THR A 338 -14.36 -9.22 -15.43
C THR A 338 -15.10 -8.12 -16.18
N SER A 339 -16.06 -7.45 -15.53
CA SER A 339 -16.79 -6.32 -16.11
C SER A 339 -15.89 -5.17 -16.61
N GLN A 340 -14.67 -5.07 -16.08
CA GLN A 340 -13.67 -4.08 -16.51
C GLN A 340 -12.63 -4.70 -17.42
N THR A 341 -12.10 -5.90 -17.08
CA THR A 341 -11.01 -6.52 -17.83
C THR A 341 -11.42 -6.96 -19.24
N ASP A 342 -12.68 -7.32 -19.46
CA ASP A 342 -13.23 -7.65 -20.79
C ASP A 342 -13.17 -6.45 -21.76
N ARG A 343 -13.16 -5.23 -21.27
CA ARG A 343 -13.01 -3.99 -22.08
C ARG A 343 -11.61 -3.80 -22.64
N ARG A 344 -10.65 -4.56 -22.13
CA ARG A 344 -9.25 -4.52 -22.51
C ARG A 344 -8.87 -5.64 -23.49
N SER A 345 -9.77 -6.56 -23.73
CA SER A 345 -9.60 -7.74 -24.60
C SER A 345 -9.67 -7.39 -26.08
#